data_df181a3c162e47887dc5a81deb1b8d56
#
_entry.id   df181a3c162e47887dc5a81deb1b8d56
#
_cell.length_a   1.000
_cell.length_b   1.000
_cell.length_c   1.000
_cell.angle_alpha   90.00
_cell.angle_beta   90.00
_cell.angle_gamma   90.00
#
_symmetry.space_group_name_H-M   'P 1'
#
loop_
_entity.id
_entity.type
_entity.pdbx_description
1 polymer ?
#
loop_
_entity_poly.entity_id
_entity_poly.type
_entity_poly.pdbx_seq_one_letter_code
_entity_poly.pdbx_strand_id
1 'polypeptide(L)'
;MTFSSTGSVRTPVLDVAYEYTGEPGGVPVVLLHGFPYDVRAFDDAAAVLADRGAFVLAPYLRGFGPTRFRDATTPRSGQQAGLAQDLLDFLDALGLDDAVLAGYDWGGRAACLVAALRPGRARGLVTVDGYNVQDIAASGEPAPPDVERTFWYQYYFHSERGRRGLERNREELCELLWRTWSPTWAGASVAFPASAPSLHNPDFVDVVIHSYRHRYGLAEGDPRYQELEDLIAAQPPIPVPTVVLESGADGVGGPLDPQEREHFTGAYEHRLLPGIGHNVPQEAPEAFADAVLSLL
;
A
#
# COMPACT_ATOMS: atom_id res chain seq x y z
N MET A 1 -18.65 -11.40 -5.18
CA MET A 1 -18.80 -11.42 -3.71
C MET A 1 -17.47 -11.07 -3.09
N THR A 2 -17.46 -10.13 -2.23
CA THR A 2 -16.39 -9.72 -1.33
C THR A 2 -15.77 -10.93 -0.60
N PHE A 3 -14.74 -10.70 0.16
CA PHE A 3 -14.13 -11.68 1.03
C PHE A 3 -15.17 -12.48 1.83
N SER A 4 -14.92 -13.77 2.03
CA SER A 4 -15.88 -14.68 2.67
C SER A 4 -15.82 -14.64 4.20
N SER A 5 -14.73 -14.13 4.77
CA SER A 5 -14.45 -14.17 6.21
C SER A 5 -13.59 -13.00 6.67
N THR A 6 -13.67 -12.73 7.98
CA THR A 6 -12.84 -11.74 8.67
C THR A 6 -12.01 -12.41 9.76
N GLY A 7 -10.83 -11.89 10.02
CA GLY A 7 -9.95 -12.34 11.08
C GLY A 7 -9.28 -11.19 11.82
N SER A 8 -8.65 -11.51 12.92
CA SER A 8 -7.76 -10.60 13.63
C SER A 8 -6.58 -11.40 14.18
N VAL A 9 -5.37 -10.83 14.04
CA VAL A 9 -4.16 -11.44 14.56
C VAL A 9 -3.35 -10.43 15.37
N ARG A 10 -2.82 -10.90 16.48
CA ARG A 10 -1.99 -10.09 17.37
C ARG A 10 -0.54 -10.13 16.92
N THR A 11 0.02 -8.95 16.67
CA THR A 11 1.44 -8.73 16.38
C THR A 11 2.11 -8.02 17.57
N PRO A 12 3.42 -7.79 17.56
CA PRO A 12 4.08 -7.03 18.63
C PRO A 12 3.49 -5.64 18.85
N VAL A 13 3.04 -4.95 17.78
CA VAL A 13 2.61 -3.54 17.81
C VAL A 13 1.11 -3.37 17.64
N LEU A 14 0.48 -4.23 16.83
CA LEU A 14 -0.90 -4.09 16.39
C LEU A 14 -1.73 -5.33 16.73
N ASP A 15 -3.01 -5.12 16.93
CA ASP A 15 -4.04 -6.12 16.66
C ASP A 15 -4.52 -5.85 15.22
N VAL A 16 -4.02 -6.66 14.26
CA VAL A 16 -4.27 -6.48 12.83
C VAL A 16 -5.57 -7.16 12.45
N ALA A 17 -6.54 -6.39 12.00
CA ALA A 17 -7.74 -6.93 11.37
C ALA A 17 -7.46 -7.21 9.89
N TYR A 18 -8.03 -8.29 9.38
CA TYR A 18 -7.89 -8.66 7.96
C TYR A 18 -9.15 -9.37 7.46
N GLU A 19 -9.32 -9.34 6.17
CA GLU A 19 -10.33 -10.15 5.47
C GLU A 19 -9.63 -11.22 4.65
N TYR A 20 -10.31 -12.36 4.46
CA TYR A 20 -9.73 -13.46 3.69
C TYR A 20 -10.80 -14.24 2.94
N THR A 21 -10.35 -14.93 1.88
CA THR A 21 -11.17 -15.83 1.06
C THR A 21 -10.28 -16.93 0.45
N GLY A 22 -10.91 -17.97 -0.09
CA GLY A 22 -10.21 -19.14 -0.58
C GLY A 22 -9.90 -20.18 0.51
N GLU A 23 -9.24 -21.27 0.11
CA GLU A 23 -8.94 -22.39 1.01
C GLU A 23 -7.59 -22.18 1.72
N PRO A 24 -7.50 -22.39 3.05
CA PRO A 24 -6.25 -22.21 3.79
C PRO A 24 -5.05 -23.06 3.32
N GLY A 25 -5.31 -24.10 2.52
CA GLY A 25 -4.26 -24.92 1.90
C GLY A 25 -3.76 -24.41 0.54
N GLY A 26 -4.37 -23.35 0.01
CA GLY A 26 -3.94 -22.68 -1.22
C GLY A 26 -2.65 -21.88 -1.04
N VAL A 27 -2.05 -21.46 -2.17
CA VAL A 27 -0.89 -20.55 -2.11
C VAL A 27 -1.31 -19.23 -1.47
N PRO A 28 -0.62 -18.77 -0.41
CA PRO A 28 -0.98 -17.51 0.24
C PRO A 28 -0.69 -16.31 -0.65
N VAL A 29 -1.67 -15.43 -0.76
CA VAL A 29 -1.59 -14.14 -1.45
C VAL A 29 -1.97 -13.06 -0.45
N VAL A 30 -1.09 -12.09 -0.22
CA VAL A 30 -1.36 -10.96 0.67
C VAL A 30 -1.55 -9.70 -0.16
N LEU A 31 -2.76 -9.13 -0.09
CA LEU A 31 -3.18 -7.94 -0.83
C LEU A 31 -3.11 -6.70 0.08
N LEU A 32 -2.35 -5.70 -0.33
CA LEU A 32 -1.97 -4.56 0.49
C LEU A 32 -2.47 -3.25 -0.12
N HIS A 33 -3.44 -2.63 0.55
CA HIS A 33 -4.02 -1.35 0.12
C HIS A 33 -3.12 -0.17 0.48
N GLY A 34 -3.47 1.01 -0.06
CA GLY A 34 -2.78 2.25 0.24
C GLY A 34 -3.67 3.31 0.91
N PHE A 35 -3.18 4.54 0.92
CA PHE A 35 -3.92 5.72 1.34
C PHE A 35 -4.59 6.37 0.12
N PRO A 36 -5.84 6.83 0.20
CA PRO A 36 -6.81 6.64 1.27
C PRO A 36 -7.83 5.53 0.94
N TYR A 37 -7.35 4.33 0.78
CA TYR A 37 -8.10 3.13 0.39
C TYR A 37 -8.20 2.15 1.57
N ASP A 38 -8.84 1.00 1.34
CA ASP A 38 -8.88 -0.11 2.28
C ASP A 38 -8.99 -1.46 1.55
N VAL A 39 -9.32 -2.52 2.27
CA VAL A 39 -9.42 -3.87 1.71
C VAL A 39 -10.50 -4.01 0.63
N ARG A 40 -11.48 -3.10 0.58
CA ARG A 40 -12.53 -3.08 -0.47
C ARG A 40 -11.96 -2.89 -1.89
N ALA A 41 -10.75 -2.31 -1.97
CA ALA A 41 -10.05 -2.19 -3.24
C ALA A 41 -9.82 -3.55 -3.94
N PHE A 42 -9.82 -4.64 -3.19
CA PHE A 42 -9.49 -5.97 -3.69
C PHE A 42 -10.70 -6.91 -3.83
N ASP A 43 -11.92 -6.47 -3.56
CA ASP A 43 -13.09 -7.36 -3.53
C ASP A 43 -13.23 -8.23 -4.77
N ASP A 44 -13.13 -7.64 -5.95
CA ASP A 44 -13.30 -8.38 -7.23
C ASP A 44 -12.04 -9.21 -7.55
N ALA A 45 -10.84 -8.65 -7.36
CA ALA A 45 -9.59 -9.38 -7.60
C ALA A 45 -9.45 -10.59 -6.66
N ALA A 46 -9.82 -10.45 -5.39
CA ALA A 46 -9.77 -11.54 -4.41
C ALA A 46 -10.69 -12.70 -4.78
N ALA A 47 -11.87 -12.41 -5.34
CA ALA A 47 -12.78 -13.45 -5.82
C ALA A 47 -12.16 -14.25 -6.96
N VAL A 48 -11.57 -13.58 -7.95
CA VAL A 48 -10.87 -14.24 -9.08
C VAL A 48 -9.72 -15.11 -8.58
N LEU A 49 -8.93 -14.62 -7.65
CA LEU A 49 -7.78 -15.35 -7.09
C LEU A 49 -8.22 -16.58 -6.30
N ALA A 50 -9.26 -16.46 -5.48
CA ALA A 50 -9.80 -17.57 -4.69
C ALA A 50 -10.38 -18.68 -5.60
N ASP A 51 -11.09 -18.30 -6.67
CA ASP A 51 -11.62 -19.25 -7.66
C ASP A 51 -10.51 -20.03 -8.41
N ARG A 52 -9.29 -19.50 -8.40
CA ARG A 52 -8.08 -20.14 -8.96
C ARG A 52 -7.23 -20.86 -7.91
N GLY A 53 -7.75 -21.04 -6.69
CA GLY A 53 -7.15 -21.84 -5.63
C GLY A 53 -6.14 -21.10 -4.75
N ALA A 54 -6.05 -19.79 -4.82
CA ALA A 54 -5.26 -18.99 -3.89
C ALA A 54 -5.95 -18.88 -2.52
N PHE A 55 -5.15 -18.80 -1.46
CA PHE A 55 -5.58 -18.34 -0.15
C PHE A 55 -5.28 -16.85 -0.01
N VAL A 56 -6.31 -16.03 -0.14
CA VAL A 56 -6.18 -14.57 -0.26
C VAL A 56 -6.45 -13.91 1.08
N LEU A 57 -5.53 -13.05 1.51
CA LEU A 57 -5.62 -12.28 2.75
C LEU A 57 -5.41 -10.79 2.45
N ALA A 58 -6.24 -9.94 3.02
CA ALA A 58 -6.13 -8.49 2.89
C ALA A 58 -6.15 -7.85 4.29
N PRO A 59 -4.98 -7.52 4.88
CA PRO A 59 -4.94 -6.81 6.15
C PRO A 59 -5.30 -5.34 5.97
N TYR A 60 -6.02 -4.79 6.98
CA TYR A 60 -6.14 -3.35 7.14
C TYR A 60 -4.83 -2.79 7.70
N LEU A 61 -4.21 -1.86 7.00
CA LEU A 61 -2.96 -1.23 7.43
C LEU A 61 -3.14 -0.46 8.75
N ARG A 62 -2.00 -0.13 9.41
CA ARG A 62 -2.00 0.73 10.59
C ARG A 62 -2.78 2.02 10.33
N GLY A 63 -3.66 2.40 11.26
CA GLY A 63 -4.51 3.58 11.10
C GLY A 63 -5.75 3.40 10.23
N PHE A 64 -6.05 2.18 9.76
CA PHE A 64 -7.21 1.91 8.91
C PHE A 64 -8.14 0.85 9.52
N GLY A 65 -9.42 0.96 9.18
CA GLY A 65 -10.44 -0.04 9.52
C GLY A 65 -10.43 -0.45 10.99
N PRO A 66 -10.60 -1.75 11.28
CA PRO A 66 -10.58 -2.28 12.64
C PRO A 66 -9.19 -2.49 13.25
N THR A 67 -8.09 -2.35 12.50
CA THR A 67 -6.71 -2.49 13.04
C THR A 67 -6.46 -1.49 14.15
N ARG A 68 -5.82 -1.91 15.24
CA ARG A 68 -5.58 -1.07 16.44
C ARG A 68 -4.15 -1.21 16.94
N PHE A 69 -3.56 -0.09 17.38
CA PHE A 69 -2.35 -0.14 18.19
C PHE A 69 -2.66 -0.75 19.54
N ARG A 70 -1.81 -1.67 20.00
CA ARG A 70 -1.97 -2.40 21.25
C ARG A 70 -1.63 -1.57 22.48
N ASP A 71 -0.76 -0.58 22.29
CA ASP A 71 -0.33 0.30 23.38
C ASP A 71 -0.59 1.76 23.00
N ALA A 72 -1.26 2.48 23.89
CA ALA A 72 -1.57 3.90 23.70
C ALA A 72 -0.33 4.78 23.62
N THR A 73 0.80 4.34 24.19
CA THR A 73 2.09 5.06 24.18
C THR A 73 2.90 4.83 22.89
N THR A 74 2.51 3.85 22.07
CA THR A 74 3.18 3.61 20.78
C THR A 74 3.02 4.82 19.85
N PRO A 75 4.10 5.35 19.28
CA PRO A 75 4.01 6.41 18.26
C PRO A 75 3.14 5.98 17.07
N ARG A 76 2.23 6.87 16.64
CA ARG A 76 1.38 6.64 15.45
C ARG A 76 2.19 6.94 14.19
N SER A 77 3.31 6.24 14.07
CA SER A 77 4.20 6.38 12.94
C SER A 77 3.58 5.78 11.67
N GLY A 78 3.59 6.55 10.58
CA GLY A 78 3.23 6.11 9.23
C GLY A 78 4.46 5.99 8.31
N GLN A 79 5.68 5.80 8.89
CA GLN A 79 6.90 5.63 8.12
C GLN A 79 6.92 4.29 7.35
N GLN A 80 7.61 4.28 6.23
CA GLN A 80 7.63 3.10 5.34
C GLN A 80 8.22 1.85 6.00
N ALA A 81 9.25 1.99 6.83
CA ALA A 81 9.81 0.87 7.60
C ALA A 81 8.80 0.28 8.59
N GLY A 82 7.93 1.12 9.15
CA GLY A 82 6.85 0.65 10.02
C GLY A 82 5.80 -0.17 9.27
N LEU A 83 5.46 0.23 8.04
CA LEU A 83 4.54 -0.54 7.18
C LEU A 83 5.15 -1.90 6.78
N ALA A 84 6.45 -1.92 6.45
CA ALA A 84 7.16 -3.15 6.12
C ALA A 84 7.23 -4.10 7.32
N GLN A 85 7.52 -3.57 8.53
CA GLN A 85 7.56 -4.39 9.75
C GLN A 85 6.18 -4.96 10.10
N ASP A 86 5.10 -4.17 9.94
CA ASP A 86 3.75 -4.68 10.16
C ASP A 86 3.41 -5.85 9.24
N LEU A 87 3.84 -5.78 7.97
CA LEU A 87 3.65 -6.88 7.03
C LEU A 87 4.44 -8.12 7.46
N LEU A 88 5.70 -7.97 7.86
CA LEU A 88 6.50 -9.08 8.38
C LEU A 88 5.86 -9.70 9.62
N ASP A 89 5.45 -8.87 10.57
CA ASP A 89 4.79 -9.32 11.81
C ASP A 89 3.46 -10.02 11.52
N PHE A 90 2.72 -9.58 10.51
CA PHE A 90 1.49 -10.23 10.05
C PHE A 90 1.75 -11.60 9.45
N LEU A 91 2.77 -11.71 8.56
CA LEU A 91 3.19 -12.98 7.98
C LEU A 91 3.64 -13.97 9.07
N ASP A 92 4.43 -13.50 10.05
CA ASP A 92 4.91 -14.32 11.17
C ASP A 92 3.76 -14.83 12.05
N ALA A 93 2.83 -13.93 12.40
CA ALA A 93 1.71 -14.26 13.27
C ALA A 93 0.74 -15.28 12.65
N LEU A 94 0.69 -15.35 11.33
CA LEU A 94 -0.14 -16.32 10.58
C LEU A 94 0.66 -17.53 10.06
N GLY A 95 1.98 -17.55 10.24
CA GLY A 95 2.86 -18.64 9.75
C GLY A 95 2.92 -18.71 8.21
N LEU A 96 2.92 -17.56 7.53
CA LEU A 96 2.94 -17.47 6.07
C LEU A 96 4.38 -17.24 5.59
N ASP A 97 5.05 -18.28 5.11
CA ASP A 97 6.47 -18.21 4.75
C ASP A 97 6.78 -18.00 3.27
N ASP A 98 5.86 -18.20 2.37
CA ASP A 98 6.09 -18.15 0.92
C ASP A 98 4.87 -17.55 0.21
N ALA A 99 4.56 -16.31 0.53
CA ALA A 99 3.39 -15.61 0.01
C ALA A 99 3.70 -14.81 -1.26
N VAL A 100 2.75 -14.73 -2.19
CA VAL A 100 2.77 -13.66 -3.19
C VAL A 100 2.31 -12.37 -2.50
N LEU A 101 3.15 -11.33 -2.56
CA LEU A 101 2.85 -10.01 -2.03
C LEU A 101 2.37 -9.12 -3.16
N ALA A 102 1.19 -8.55 -3.03
CA ALA A 102 0.62 -7.69 -4.07
C ALA A 102 0.05 -6.41 -3.46
N GLY A 103 0.50 -5.25 -3.93
CA GLY A 103 0.08 -3.99 -3.35
C GLY A 103 0.27 -2.79 -4.26
N TYR A 104 -0.32 -1.68 -3.86
CA TYR A 104 -0.19 -0.38 -4.50
C TYR A 104 -0.08 0.72 -3.45
N ASP A 105 0.44 1.88 -3.81
CA ASP A 105 0.64 3.03 -2.92
C ASP A 105 1.37 2.62 -1.62
N TRP A 106 0.85 2.87 -0.41
CA TRP A 106 1.49 2.44 0.84
C TRP A 106 1.65 0.92 0.96
N GLY A 107 0.66 0.17 0.46
CA GLY A 107 0.75 -1.29 0.40
C GLY A 107 1.83 -1.77 -0.56
N GLY A 108 1.99 -1.10 -1.69
CA GLY A 108 3.09 -1.32 -2.63
C GLY A 108 4.45 -1.10 -1.98
N ARG A 109 4.59 -0.06 -1.13
CA ARG A 109 5.81 0.18 -0.33
C ARG A 109 6.12 -0.96 0.59
N ALA A 110 5.14 -1.37 1.40
CA ALA A 110 5.32 -2.48 2.33
C ALA A 110 5.74 -3.76 1.60
N ALA A 111 5.08 -4.08 0.48
CA ALA A 111 5.40 -5.25 -0.34
C ALA A 111 6.81 -5.18 -0.94
N CYS A 112 7.18 -4.05 -1.57
CA CYS A 112 8.52 -3.84 -2.14
C CYS A 112 9.61 -3.97 -1.08
N LEU A 113 9.41 -3.35 0.09
CA LEU A 113 10.38 -3.39 1.18
C LEU A 113 10.56 -4.80 1.75
N VAL A 114 9.48 -5.55 1.94
CA VAL A 114 9.60 -6.94 2.40
C VAL A 114 10.28 -7.81 1.33
N ALA A 115 9.92 -7.65 0.07
CA ALA A 115 10.55 -8.36 -1.04
C ALA A 115 12.05 -8.05 -1.19
N ALA A 116 12.45 -6.81 -0.91
CA ALA A 116 13.86 -6.39 -0.96
C ALA A 116 14.66 -6.88 0.28
N LEU A 117 14.14 -6.64 1.48
CA LEU A 117 14.88 -6.85 2.74
C LEU A 117 14.75 -8.27 3.29
N ARG A 118 13.70 -8.99 2.94
CA ARG A 118 13.41 -10.36 3.39
C ARG A 118 12.88 -11.21 2.23
N PRO A 119 13.66 -11.38 1.14
CA PRO A 119 13.20 -12.06 -0.08
C PRO A 119 12.71 -13.49 0.15
N GLY A 120 13.23 -14.18 1.17
CA GLY A 120 12.75 -15.52 1.54
C GLY A 120 11.30 -15.57 2.08
N ARG A 121 10.64 -14.40 2.28
CA ARG A 121 9.24 -14.31 2.72
C ARG A 121 8.27 -14.09 1.56
N ALA A 122 8.79 -13.77 0.39
CA ALA A 122 8.01 -13.45 -0.80
C ALA A 122 8.30 -14.41 -1.94
N ARG A 123 7.33 -15.21 -2.34
CA ARG A 123 7.35 -16.02 -3.57
C ARG A 123 7.51 -15.15 -4.80
N GLY A 124 6.82 -14.02 -4.81
CA GLY A 124 6.84 -13.02 -5.87
C GLY A 124 6.17 -11.73 -5.42
N LEU A 125 6.32 -10.70 -6.22
CA LEU A 125 5.81 -9.37 -5.97
C LEU A 125 4.96 -8.88 -7.14
N VAL A 126 3.76 -8.36 -6.84
CA VAL A 126 3.03 -7.47 -7.76
C VAL A 126 3.03 -6.07 -7.15
N THR A 127 3.56 -5.11 -7.87
CA THR A 127 3.58 -3.70 -7.45
C THR A 127 2.99 -2.80 -8.53
N VAL A 128 2.28 -1.76 -8.13
CA VAL A 128 1.73 -0.75 -9.05
C VAL A 128 2.67 0.44 -9.08
N ASP A 129 2.94 0.94 -10.30
CA ASP A 129 3.74 2.13 -10.56
C ASP A 129 5.18 2.05 -9.99
N GLY A 130 5.82 0.89 -10.19
CA GLY A 130 7.26 0.74 -10.09
C GLY A 130 7.83 0.37 -8.73
N TYR A 131 9.04 0.86 -8.48
CA TYR A 131 9.80 0.66 -7.24
C TYR A 131 9.32 1.62 -6.16
N ASN A 132 8.38 1.16 -5.35
CA ASN A 132 7.69 1.99 -4.36
C ASN A 132 8.49 2.32 -3.09
N VAL A 133 9.80 2.13 -3.09
CA VAL A 133 10.67 2.48 -1.96
C VAL A 133 11.04 3.96 -2.01
N GLN A 134 10.70 4.69 -0.96
CA GLN A 134 10.98 6.13 -0.94
C GLN A 134 12.44 6.41 -0.57
N ASP A 135 13.10 7.23 -1.38
CA ASP A 135 14.35 7.87 -1.02
C ASP A 135 14.07 9.15 -0.23
N ILE A 136 14.03 9.02 1.10
CA ILE A 136 13.78 10.16 1.99
C ILE A 136 14.95 11.15 1.96
N ALA A 137 16.18 10.69 1.74
CA ALA A 137 17.35 11.56 1.64
C ALA A 137 17.27 12.50 0.43
N ALA A 138 16.68 12.03 -0.68
CA ALA A 138 16.47 12.82 -1.88
C ALA A 138 15.19 13.67 -1.85
N SER A 139 14.38 13.61 -0.79
CA SER A 139 13.09 14.33 -0.70
C SER A 139 13.19 15.86 -0.76
N GLY A 140 14.40 16.43 -0.64
CA GLY A 140 14.68 17.85 -0.84
C GLY A 140 14.77 18.29 -2.30
N GLU A 141 14.91 17.35 -3.24
CA GLU A 141 14.98 17.66 -4.67
C GLU A 141 13.56 17.77 -5.25
N PRO A 142 13.23 18.91 -5.90
CA PRO A 142 11.89 19.11 -6.43
C PRO A 142 11.65 18.31 -7.69
N ALA A 143 10.45 17.79 -7.85
CA ALA A 143 9.96 17.24 -9.11
C ALA A 143 9.58 18.37 -10.11
N PRO A 144 9.32 18.08 -11.40
CA PRO A 144 8.76 19.05 -12.32
C PRO A 144 7.46 19.68 -11.79
N PRO A 145 7.18 20.97 -12.04
CA PRO A 145 6.07 21.71 -11.43
C PRO A 145 4.67 21.10 -11.64
N ASP A 146 4.44 20.42 -12.74
CA ASP A 146 3.18 19.73 -13.02
C ASP A 146 3.02 18.44 -12.17
N VAL A 147 4.09 17.75 -11.86
CA VAL A 147 4.13 16.63 -10.91
C VAL A 147 3.96 17.14 -9.47
N GLU A 148 4.72 18.20 -9.08
CA GLU A 148 4.58 18.83 -7.76
C GLU A 148 3.13 19.26 -7.47
N ARG A 149 2.43 19.76 -8.47
CA ARG A 149 1.01 20.11 -8.34
C ARG A 149 0.14 18.92 -7.94
N THR A 150 0.47 17.72 -8.33
CA THR A 150 -0.28 16.51 -7.95
C THR A 150 -0.07 16.15 -6.48
N PHE A 151 1.04 16.59 -5.87
CA PHE A 151 1.40 16.37 -4.46
C PHE A 151 0.84 17.41 -3.49
N TRP A 152 -0.06 18.31 -3.94
CA TRP A 152 -0.61 19.40 -3.12
C TRP A 152 -1.10 18.94 -1.73
N TYR A 153 -1.71 17.75 -1.64
CA TYR A 153 -2.25 17.20 -0.41
C TYR A 153 -1.12 16.83 0.58
N GLN A 154 0.04 16.40 0.09
CA GLN A 154 1.21 16.11 0.93
C GLN A 154 1.69 17.38 1.62
N TYR A 155 1.83 18.47 0.88
CA TYR A 155 2.19 19.79 1.43
C TYR A 155 1.12 20.36 2.35
N TYR A 156 -0.16 20.11 2.04
CA TYR A 156 -1.25 20.46 2.92
C TYR A 156 -1.11 19.78 4.29
N PHE A 157 -0.75 18.50 4.33
CA PHE A 157 -0.55 17.72 5.55
C PHE A 157 0.70 18.09 6.35
N HIS A 158 1.65 18.83 5.77
CA HIS A 158 2.79 19.37 6.52
C HIS A 158 2.35 20.38 7.59
N SER A 159 1.22 21.05 7.39
CA SER A 159 0.72 22.11 8.27
C SER A 159 -0.34 21.62 9.27
N GLU A 160 -0.49 22.36 10.38
CA GLU A 160 -1.61 22.14 11.31
C GLU A 160 -2.98 22.45 10.69
N ARG A 161 -3.02 23.31 9.66
CA ARG A 161 -4.23 23.55 8.87
C ARG A 161 -4.65 22.27 8.12
N GLY A 162 -3.68 21.57 7.52
CA GLY A 162 -3.93 20.31 6.81
C GLY A 162 -4.38 19.19 7.74
N ARG A 163 -3.75 19.08 8.92
CA ARG A 163 -4.20 18.15 9.96
C ARG A 163 -5.67 18.38 10.32
N ARG A 164 -6.02 19.60 10.66
CA ARG A 164 -7.43 19.96 10.98
C ARG A 164 -8.37 19.77 9.81
N GLY A 165 -7.87 19.96 8.58
CA GLY A 165 -8.64 19.70 7.36
C GLY A 165 -8.99 18.23 7.20
N LEU A 166 -8.00 17.35 7.41
CA LEU A 166 -8.21 15.90 7.39
C LEU A 166 -9.15 15.44 8.52
N GLU A 167 -9.06 16.03 9.71
CA GLU A 167 -9.95 15.73 10.84
C GLU A 167 -11.41 16.08 10.53
N ARG A 168 -11.66 17.24 9.93
CA ARG A 168 -13.00 17.77 9.71
C ARG A 168 -13.68 17.26 8.45
N ASN A 169 -12.91 17.18 7.36
CA ASN A 169 -13.43 16.94 6.01
C ASN A 169 -12.88 15.60 5.47
N ARG A 170 -12.73 14.63 6.34
CA ARG A 170 -12.02 13.38 6.06
C ARG A 170 -12.53 12.68 4.81
N GLU A 171 -13.81 12.38 4.76
CA GLU A 171 -14.43 11.69 3.63
C GLU A 171 -14.38 12.52 2.37
N GLU A 172 -14.77 13.78 2.43
CA GLU A 172 -14.78 14.69 1.27
C GLU A 172 -13.38 14.87 0.66
N LEU A 173 -12.35 14.97 1.54
CA LEU A 173 -10.96 15.09 1.10
C LEU A 173 -10.48 13.78 0.47
N CYS A 174 -10.74 12.64 1.09
CA CYS A 174 -10.33 11.35 0.55
C CYS A 174 -11.07 11.00 -0.75
N GLU A 175 -12.38 11.30 -0.85
CA GLU A 175 -13.12 11.13 -2.10
C GLU A 175 -12.60 12.06 -3.22
N LEU A 176 -12.20 13.29 -2.87
CA LEU A 176 -11.56 14.19 -3.82
C LEU A 176 -10.25 13.58 -4.37
N LEU A 177 -9.42 12.98 -3.49
CA LEU A 177 -8.19 12.29 -3.91
C LEU A 177 -8.52 11.12 -4.84
N TRP A 178 -9.47 10.26 -4.51
CA TRP A 178 -9.89 9.16 -5.39
C TRP A 178 -10.23 9.64 -6.79
N ARG A 179 -11.05 10.68 -6.92
CA ARG A 179 -11.46 11.23 -8.21
C ARG A 179 -10.33 11.91 -8.98
N THR A 180 -9.39 12.52 -8.28
CA THR A 180 -8.27 13.21 -8.92
C THR A 180 -7.14 12.27 -9.28
N TRP A 181 -6.95 11.18 -8.55
CA TRP A 181 -5.94 10.17 -8.82
C TRP A 181 -6.39 9.13 -9.86
N SER A 182 -7.69 8.92 -9.97
CA SER A 182 -8.29 8.05 -10.99
C SER A 182 -9.26 8.86 -11.88
N PRO A 183 -8.74 9.82 -12.67
CA PRO A 183 -9.58 10.79 -13.40
C PRO A 183 -10.41 10.16 -14.51
N THR A 184 -10.03 8.98 -14.99
CA THR A 184 -10.74 8.20 -16.02
C THR A 184 -11.77 7.24 -15.45
N TRP A 185 -11.75 7.02 -14.13
CA TRP A 185 -12.64 6.07 -13.48
C TRP A 185 -13.96 6.71 -13.03
N ALA A 186 -15.00 6.56 -13.84
CA ALA A 186 -16.33 7.08 -13.51
C ALA A 186 -16.95 6.43 -12.25
N GLY A 187 -16.45 5.27 -11.82
CA GLY A 187 -16.92 4.54 -10.65
C GLY A 187 -16.40 5.03 -9.30
N ALA A 188 -15.42 5.94 -9.27
CA ALA A 188 -14.73 6.34 -8.05
C ALA A 188 -15.68 6.78 -6.90
N SER A 189 -16.59 7.74 -7.17
CA SER A 189 -17.55 8.22 -6.16
C SER A 189 -18.63 7.19 -5.80
N VAL A 190 -18.86 6.19 -6.63
CA VAL A 190 -19.81 5.10 -6.34
C VAL A 190 -19.18 4.05 -5.43
N ALA A 191 -17.90 3.77 -5.63
CA ALA A 191 -17.16 2.79 -4.85
C ALA A 191 -16.70 3.33 -3.47
N PHE A 192 -16.34 4.62 -3.40
CA PHE A 192 -15.79 5.28 -2.20
C PHE A 192 -16.58 5.01 -0.90
N PRO A 193 -17.94 5.08 -0.86
CA PRO A 193 -18.70 4.87 0.38
C PRO A 193 -18.47 3.50 1.04
N ALA A 194 -18.04 2.49 0.30
CA ALA A 194 -17.72 1.18 0.88
C ALA A 194 -16.42 1.19 1.70
N SER A 195 -15.46 2.04 1.32
CA SER A 195 -14.15 2.21 1.99
C SER A 195 -14.17 3.31 3.07
N ALA A 196 -15.08 4.28 2.98
CA ALA A 196 -15.16 5.41 3.90
C ALA A 196 -15.16 5.03 5.40
N PRO A 197 -15.85 3.96 5.86
CA PRO A 197 -15.81 3.54 7.26
C PRO A 197 -14.40 3.25 7.79
N SER A 198 -13.50 2.74 6.96
CA SER A 198 -12.12 2.43 7.35
C SER A 198 -11.30 3.66 7.73
N LEU A 199 -11.63 4.81 7.15
CA LEU A 199 -10.98 6.09 7.40
C LEU A 199 -11.31 6.64 8.81
N HIS A 200 -12.37 6.14 9.46
CA HIS A 200 -12.77 6.53 10.82
C HIS A 200 -12.04 5.78 11.93
N ASN A 201 -11.00 5.05 11.59
CA ASN A 201 -10.06 4.53 12.59
C ASN A 201 -9.53 5.67 13.46
N PRO A 202 -9.49 5.53 14.82
CA PRO A 202 -9.07 6.60 15.73
C PRO A 202 -7.63 7.08 15.49
N ASP A 203 -6.78 6.22 14.96
CA ASP A 203 -5.36 6.52 14.71
C ASP A 203 -5.11 7.03 13.27
N PHE A 204 -6.14 7.06 12.41
CA PHE A 204 -6.00 7.39 10.98
C PHE A 204 -5.30 8.73 10.75
N VAL A 205 -5.79 9.79 11.37
CA VAL A 205 -5.24 11.14 11.17
C VAL A 205 -3.78 11.21 11.59
N ASP A 206 -3.46 10.66 12.75
CA ASP A 206 -2.09 10.69 13.29
C ASP A 206 -1.11 9.94 12.38
N VAL A 207 -1.48 8.73 11.94
CA VAL A 207 -0.67 7.90 11.04
C VAL A 207 -0.49 8.59 9.69
N VAL A 208 -1.55 9.13 9.09
CA VAL A 208 -1.49 9.81 7.79
C VAL A 208 -0.62 11.06 7.86
N ILE A 209 -0.86 11.94 8.83
CA ILE A 209 -0.07 13.16 8.99
C ILE A 209 1.40 12.85 9.24
N HIS A 210 1.69 11.85 10.09
CA HIS A 210 3.06 11.42 10.32
C HIS A 210 3.71 10.92 9.04
N SER A 211 3.04 10.06 8.26
CA SER A 211 3.59 9.51 7.02
C SER A 211 4.03 10.60 6.05
N TYR A 212 3.17 11.61 5.82
CA TYR A 212 3.48 12.69 4.88
C TYR A 212 4.47 13.73 5.42
N ARG A 213 4.64 13.86 6.73
CA ARG A 213 5.70 14.67 7.33
C ARG A 213 7.03 13.93 7.34
N HIS A 214 7.04 12.66 7.70
CA HIS A 214 8.26 11.85 7.80
C HIS A 214 8.98 11.73 6.45
N ARG A 215 8.25 11.48 5.36
CA ARG A 215 8.84 11.32 4.02
C ARG A 215 9.56 12.56 3.48
N TYR A 216 9.32 13.73 4.09
CA TYR A 216 9.99 15.00 3.77
C TYR A 216 10.91 15.46 4.91
N GLY A 217 11.23 14.59 5.87
CA GLY A 217 12.12 14.94 7.00
C GLY A 217 11.51 15.95 8.00
N LEU A 218 10.17 16.11 7.99
CA LEU A 218 9.45 17.06 8.85
C LEU A 218 8.95 16.43 10.16
N ALA A 219 9.12 15.14 10.35
CA ALA A 219 8.81 14.42 11.58
C ALA A 219 9.84 13.32 11.81
N GLU A 220 10.19 13.12 13.08
CA GLU A 220 11.05 12.01 13.50
C GLU A 220 10.33 10.68 13.31
N GLY A 221 11.06 9.64 12.87
CA GLY A 221 10.57 8.28 12.83
C GLY A 221 10.42 7.64 14.20
N ASP A 222 9.69 6.54 14.31
CA ASP A 222 9.71 5.69 15.49
C ASP A 222 11.10 4.98 15.55
N PRO A 223 11.87 5.18 16.62
CA PRO A 223 13.23 4.66 16.72
C PRO A 223 13.31 3.13 16.66
N ARG A 224 12.22 2.42 16.91
CA ARG A 224 12.17 0.95 16.75
C ARG A 224 12.44 0.48 15.32
N TYR A 225 12.25 1.34 14.35
CA TYR A 225 12.41 1.01 12.93
C TYR A 225 13.68 1.64 12.33
N GLN A 226 14.55 2.27 13.14
CA GLN A 226 15.73 2.98 12.63
C GLN A 226 16.67 2.06 11.84
N GLU A 227 16.92 0.84 12.32
CA GLU A 227 17.75 -0.13 11.58
C GLU A 227 17.17 -0.48 10.20
N LEU A 228 15.84 -0.55 10.08
CA LEU A 228 15.19 -0.77 8.78
C LEU A 228 15.29 0.47 7.89
N GLU A 229 15.10 1.68 8.43
CA GLU A 229 15.25 2.91 7.66
C GLU A 229 16.69 3.06 7.12
N ASP A 230 17.70 2.68 7.90
CA ASP A 230 19.10 2.70 7.47
C ASP A 230 19.34 1.74 6.29
N LEU A 231 18.71 0.55 6.30
CA LEU A 231 18.76 -0.39 5.18
C LEU A 231 18.00 0.13 3.95
N ILE A 232 16.87 0.76 4.16
CA ILE A 232 16.02 1.34 3.11
C ILE A 232 16.71 2.51 2.41
N ALA A 233 17.44 3.33 3.16
CA ALA A 233 18.21 4.45 2.62
C ALA A 233 19.24 4.04 1.56
N ALA A 234 19.68 2.78 1.58
CA ALA A 234 20.56 2.22 0.56
C ALA A 234 19.83 1.83 -0.75
N GLN A 235 18.51 2.07 -0.85
CA GLN A 235 17.67 1.71 -1.99
C GLN A 235 17.88 0.25 -2.44
N PRO A 236 17.58 -0.75 -1.56
CA PRO A 236 17.95 -2.14 -1.78
C PRO A 236 17.23 -2.74 -2.99
N PRO A 237 17.91 -3.58 -3.79
CA PRO A 237 17.29 -4.23 -4.93
C PRO A 237 16.27 -5.29 -4.52
N ILE A 238 15.31 -5.55 -5.42
CA ILE A 238 14.27 -6.57 -5.26
C ILE A 238 14.67 -7.81 -6.09
N PRO A 239 15.08 -8.91 -5.43
CA PRO A 239 15.58 -10.10 -6.14
C PRO A 239 14.49 -11.14 -6.46
N VAL A 240 13.26 -10.97 -5.98
CA VAL A 240 12.16 -11.91 -6.23
C VAL A 240 11.52 -11.69 -7.59
N PRO A 241 10.85 -12.71 -8.18
CA PRO A 241 10.05 -12.52 -9.39
C PRO A 241 9.03 -11.39 -9.19
N THR A 242 9.00 -10.43 -10.10
CA THR A 242 8.16 -9.22 -9.96
C THR A 242 7.38 -8.92 -11.23
N VAL A 243 6.10 -8.61 -11.06
CA VAL A 243 5.25 -7.98 -12.08
C VAL A 243 4.96 -6.55 -11.64
N VAL A 244 5.34 -5.59 -12.48
CA VAL A 244 5.00 -4.17 -12.32
C VAL A 244 3.80 -3.85 -13.20
N LEU A 245 2.73 -3.33 -12.60
CA LEU A 245 1.57 -2.79 -13.30
C LEU A 245 1.72 -1.27 -13.37
N GLU A 246 1.76 -0.70 -14.56
CA GLU A 246 1.81 0.75 -14.75
C GLU A 246 0.43 1.32 -15.04
N SER A 247 0.02 2.29 -14.24
CA SER A 247 -1.24 3.02 -14.36
C SER A 247 -1.14 4.05 -15.47
N GLY A 248 -1.70 3.76 -16.66
CA GLY A 248 -1.57 4.63 -17.83
C GLY A 248 -2.32 5.97 -17.74
N ALA A 249 -3.11 6.18 -16.69
CA ALA A 249 -3.88 7.42 -16.44
C ALA A 249 -3.86 7.82 -14.96
N ASP A 250 -2.77 7.50 -14.23
CA ASP A 250 -2.60 7.94 -12.85
C ASP A 250 -2.60 9.47 -12.77
N GLY A 251 -3.43 10.01 -11.88
CA GLY A 251 -3.54 11.44 -11.62
C GLY A 251 -2.61 11.94 -10.51
N VAL A 252 -1.78 11.08 -9.91
CA VAL A 252 -0.80 11.43 -8.89
C VAL A 252 0.60 10.95 -9.26
N GLY A 253 1.60 11.79 -9.11
CA GLY A 253 2.95 11.47 -9.56
C GLY A 253 3.18 11.79 -11.04
N GLY A 254 4.13 11.11 -11.63
CA GLY A 254 4.53 11.23 -13.03
C GLY A 254 4.61 9.86 -13.69
N PRO A 255 5.00 9.83 -14.97
CA PRO A 255 5.24 8.56 -15.65
C PRO A 255 6.36 7.77 -14.95
N LEU A 256 6.27 6.44 -15.05
CA LEU A 256 7.27 5.55 -14.49
C LEU A 256 8.66 5.89 -15.05
N ASP A 257 9.65 6.05 -14.16
CA ASP A 257 11.04 6.25 -14.57
C ASP A 257 11.62 4.91 -15.08
N PRO A 258 12.07 4.84 -16.34
CA PRO A 258 12.68 3.62 -16.87
C PRO A 258 13.89 3.12 -16.05
N GLN A 259 14.57 4.00 -15.30
CA GLN A 259 15.70 3.64 -14.45
C GLN A 259 15.28 2.81 -13.24
N GLU A 260 14.03 2.93 -12.79
CA GLU A 260 13.52 2.10 -11.69
C GLU A 260 13.59 0.58 -11.96
N ARG A 261 13.63 0.20 -13.26
CA ARG A 261 13.84 -1.19 -13.66
C ARG A 261 15.14 -1.79 -13.07
N GLU A 262 16.16 -0.97 -12.83
CA GLU A 262 17.46 -1.42 -12.32
C GLU A 262 17.40 -1.93 -10.89
N HIS A 263 16.38 -1.53 -10.13
CA HIS A 263 16.14 -2.04 -8.77
C HIS A 263 15.62 -3.49 -8.74
N PHE A 264 15.09 -4.00 -9.85
CA PHE A 264 14.55 -5.36 -9.92
C PHE A 264 15.59 -6.31 -10.51
N THR A 265 16.24 -7.12 -9.66
CA THR A 265 17.32 -8.04 -10.07
C THR A 265 16.85 -9.47 -10.33
N GLY A 266 15.61 -9.80 -9.95
CA GLY A 266 14.94 -11.06 -10.27
C GLY A 266 14.27 -11.06 -11.66
N ALA A 267 13.47 -12.11 -11.91
CA ALA A 267 12.59 -12.12 -13.08
C ALA A 267 11.64 -10.92 -13.02
N TYR A 268 11.46 -10.24 -14.15
CA TYR A 268 10.71 -8.98 -14.21
C TYR A 268 9.79 -8.94 -15.41
N GLU A 269 8.56 -8.57 -15.16
CA GLU A 269 7.57 -8.28 -16.20
C GLU A 269 6.96 -6.89 -15.93
N HIS A 270 6.75 -6.11 -17.00
CA HIS A 270 6.09 -4.82 -16.95
C HIS A 270 4.83 -4.86 -17.82
N ARG A 271 3.72 -4.40 -17.28
CA ARG A 271 2.42 -4.33 -17.95
C ARG A 271 1.84 -2.93 -17.84
N LEU A 272 1.81 -2.20 -18.95
CA LEU A 272 1.07 -0.92 -19.00
C LEU A 272 -0.43 -1.19 -19.11
N LEU A 273 -1.22 -0.50 -18.29
CA LEU A 273 -2.67 -0.52 -18.26
C LEU A 273 -3.24 0.82 -18.77
N PRO A 274 -3.45 0.97 -20.10
CA PRO A 274 -3.89 2.23 -20.67
C PRO A 274 -5.26 2.67 -20.12
N GLY A 275 -5.37 3.92 -19.71
CA GLY A 275 -6.62 4.49 -19.22
C GLY A 275 -7.03 4.08 -17.80
N ILE A 276 -6.22 3.29 -17.10
CA ILE A 276 -6.42 2.92 -15.70
C ILE A 276 -5.70 3.94 -14.81
N GLY A 277 -6.37 4.43 -13.78
CA GLY A 277 -5.83 5.37 -12.81
C GLY A 277 -5.14 4.69 -11.64
N HIS A 278 -5.04 5.41 -10.54
CA HIS A 278 -4.25 5.02 -9.36
C HIS A 278 -4.75 3.75 -8.66
N ASN A 279 -6.07 3.54 -8.64
CA ASN A 279 -6.68 2.41 -7.92
C ASN A 279 -6.80 1.15 -8.81
N VAL A 280 -5.66 0.70 -9.32
CA VAL A 280 -5.58 -0.44 -10.26
C VAL A 280 -6.37 -1.67 -9.80
N PRO A 281 -6.34 -2.11 -8.53
CA PRO A 281 -7.07 -3.32 -8.14
C PRO A 281 -8.59 -3.20 -8.31
N GLN A 282 -9.14 -1.99 -8.23
CA GLN A 282 -10.57 -1.73 -8.36
C GLN A 282 -10.98 -1.30 -9.77
N GLU A 283 -10.07 -0.63 -10.49
CA GLU A 283 -10.31 -0.18 -11.86
C GLU A 283 -10.09 -1.29 -12.89
N ALA A 284 -9.14 -2.20 -12.62
CA ALA A 284 -8.76 -3.32 -13.49
C ALA A 284 -8.53 -4.63 -12.71
N PRO A 285 -9.55 -5.12 -11.97
CA PRO A 285 -9.39 -6.27 -11.05
C PRO A 285 -8.90 -7.53 -11.74
N GLU A 286 -9.31 -7.78 -12.97
CA GLU A 286 -8.87 -8.95 -13.75
C GLU A 286 -7.39 -8.86 -14.11
N ALA A 287 -6.91 -7.68 -14.56
CA ALA A 287 -5.50 -7.47 -14.89
C ALA A 287 -4.61 -7.58 -13.65
N PHE A 288 -5.09 -7.06 -12.50
CA PHE A 288 -4.40 -7.20 -11.23
C PHE A 288 -4.33 -8.66 -10.77
N ALA A 289 -5.45 -9.38 -10.84
CA ALA A 289 -5.51 -10.81 -10.49
C ALA A 289 -4.62 -11.65 -11.42
N ASP A 290 -4.61 -11.40 -12.72
CA ASP A 290 -3.77 -12.12 -13.69
C ASP A 290 -2.28 -11.91 -13.43
N ALA A 291 -1.87 -10.70 -12.97
CA ALA A 291 -0.50 -10.45 -12.55
C ALA A 291 -0.13 -11.31 -11.33
N VAL A 292 -1.01 -11.40 -10.34
CA VAL A 292 -0.79 -12.24 -9.15
C VAL A 292 -0.74 -13.72 -9.52
N LEU A 293 -1.67 -14.20 -10.35
CA LEU A 293 -1.76 -15.60 -10.80
C LEU A 293 -0.50 -16.05 -11.55
N SER A 294 0.18 -15.12 -12.26
CA SER A 294 1.42 -15.46 -12.98
C SER A 294 2.61 -15.77 -12.06
N LEU A 295 2.47 -15.51 -10.74
CA LEU A 295 3.49 -15.75 -9.71
C LEU A 295 3.15 -16.94 -8.78
N LEU A 296 1.97 -17.58 -8.93
CA LEU A 296 1.58 -18.76 -8.17
C LEU A 296 2.27 -20.01 -8.71
#